data_2bca53d3a0eccfd3177afc6c8d7aeb22
#
_entry.id   2bca53d3a0eccfd3177afc6c8d7aeb22
#
_cell.length_a   1.000
_cell.length_b   1.000
_cell.length_c   1.000
_cell.angle_alpha   90.00
_cell.angle_beta   90.00
_cell.angle_gamma   90.00
#
_symmetry.space_group_name_H-M   'P 1'
#
loop_
_entity.id
_entity.type
_entity.pdbx_description
1 polymer ?
#
loop_
_entity_poly.entity_id
_entity_poly.type
_entity_poly.pdbx_seq_one_letter_code
_entity_poly.pdbx_strand_id
1 'polypeptide(L)'
;MSPPTAGIADATPTHRRRCVLDASVLYQEVLRNLLLWIAAEGGLDPFWTERILDEARRNLIEDGVLAPEQWDRLRAAMLTAFPDAMLDQPAADAIEHEMPNDEKDRHVLAAAVAGNVELVITSNLRHFEQADLDKVGTQALSPDQLLCELLAVEPTVIHAAMERLVMVMRIPRPWSVPELLGRLAGLGHGDAIAPRFAAAAAAELGIEAATPPQRPRRRPGE
;
A
#
# COMPACT_ATOMS: atom_id res chain seq x y z
N MET A 1 8.08 34.38 40.99
CA MET A 1 8.02 32.93 40.72
C MET A 1 7.44 32.77 39.32
N SER A 2 8.30 32.47 38.33
CA SER A 2 7.88 32.23 36.95
C SER A 2 7.49 30.77 36.80
N PRO A 3 6.46 30.41 35.99
CA PRO A 3 6.10 29.04 35.75
C PRO A 3 7.13 28.36 34.84
N PRO A 4 7.34 27.03 34.98
CA PRO A 4 8.28 26.30 34.13
C PRO A 4 7.72 26.19 32.71
N THR A 5 8.53 26.59 31.76
CA THR A 5 8.30 26.35 30.34
C THR A 5 8.39 24.85 30.08
N ALA A 6 7.26 24.23 29.84
CA ALA A 6 7.21 22.84 29.33
C ALA A 6 7.90 22.80 27.96
N GLY A 7 9.07 22.18 27.91
CA GLY A 7 9.75 21.88 26.66
C GLY A 7 8.86 21.02 25.81
N ILE A 8 8.52 21.53 24.62
CA ILE A 8 8.00 20.71 23.52
C ILE A 8 9.14 19.73 23.21
N ALA A 9 8.95 18.46 23.54
CA ALA A 9 9.85 17.40 23.11
C ALA A 9 9.86 17.46 21.58
N ASP A 10 11.01 17.83 21.04
CA ASP A 10 11.34 17.77 19.64
C ASP A 10 11.27 16.27 19.24
N ALA A 11 10.12 15.85 18.75
CA ALA A 11 9.96 14.51 18.18
C ALA A 11 10.85 14.49 16.96
N THR A 12 12.01 13.85 17.09
CA THR A 12 12.90 13.53 15.96
C THR A 12 11.98 12.94 14.87
N PRO A 13 11.98 13.48 13.62
CA PRO A 13 11.14 12.93 12.58
C PRO A 13 11.55 11.46 12.41
N THR A 14 10.68 10.55 12.79
CA THR A 14 10.82 9.14 12.47
C THR A 14 10.98 9.09 10.96
N HIS A 15 12.08 8.52 10.48
CA HIS A 15 12.43 8.48 9.06
C HIS A 15 11.36 7.64 8.37
N ARG A 16 10.40 8.31 7.70
CA ARG A 16 9.31 7.66 6.99
C ARG A 16 9.90 6.66 5.99
N ARG A 17 9.35 5.47 5.96
CA ARG A 17 9.81 4.45 5.00
C ARG A 17 9.40 4.86 3.60
N ARG A 18 10.37 5.14 2.76
CA ARG A 18 10.17 5.44 1.33
C ARG A 18 10.01 4.13 0.58
N CYS A 19 8.90 3.94 -0.12
CA CYS A 19 8.66 2.69 -0.83
C CYS A 19 7.99 2.88 -2.19
N VAL A 20 8.44 2.14 -3.20
CA VAL A 20 7.74 2.00 -4.47
C VAL A 20 6.60 0.99 -4.28
N LEU A 21 5.37 1.38 -4.62
CA LEU A 21 4.21 0.50 -4.62
C LEU A 21 4.03 -0.10 -6.01
N ASP A 22 4.21 -1.40 -6.14
CA ASP A 22 4.00 -2.15 -7.36
C ASP A 22 2.51 -2.15 -7.79
N ALA A 23 2.24 -2.32 -9.07
CA ALA A 23 0.91 -2.44 -9.65
C ALA A 23 0.05 -3.52 -8.98
N SER A 24 0.66 -4.65 -8.59
CA SER A 24 -0.01 -5.74 -7.85
C SER A 24 -0.58 -5.30 -6.49
N VAL A 25 0.05 -4.34 -5.84
CA VAL A 25 -0.40 -3.72 -4.58
C VAL A 25 -1.49 -2.69 -4.85
N LEU A 26 -1.30 -1.84 -5.87
CA LEU A 26 -2.27 -0.82 -6.27
C LEU A 26 -3.57 -1.42 -6.82
N TYR A 27 -3.53 -2.61 -7.37
CA TYR A 27 -4.68 -3.36 -7.83
C TYR A 27 -5.67 -3.68 -6.70
N GLN A 28 -5.18 -4.03 -5.52
CA GLN A 28 -6.01 -4.50 -4.41
C GLN A 28 -6.62 -3.32 -3.63
N GLU A 29 -7.92 -3.05 -3.80
CA GLU A 29 -8.63 -1.89 -3.26
C GLU A 29 -8.38 -1.66 -1.76
N VAL A 30 -8.58 -2.70 -0.94
CA VAL A 30 -8.49 -2.57 0.52
C VAL A 30 -7.04 -2.31 0.95
N LEU A 31 -6.09 -3.03 0.35
CA LEU A 31 -4.67 -2.88 0.63
C LEU A 31 -4.16 -1.51 0.19
N ARG A 32 -4.40 -1.15 -1.06
CA ARG A 32 -4.06 0.18 -1.59
C ARG A 32 -4.55 1.29 -0.68
N ASN A 33 -5.83 1.25 -0.33
CA ASN A 33 -6.42 2.29 0.50
C ASN A 33 -5.83 2.30 1.91
N LEU A 34 -5.55 1.13 2.51
CA LEU A 34 -4.89 1.07 3.83
C LEU A 34 -3.50 1.69 3.78
N LEU A 35 -2.66 1.32 2.78
CA LEU A 35 -1.31 1.88 2.64
C LEU A 35 -1.33 3.39 2.38
N LEU A 36 -2.28 3.88 1.57
CA LEU A 36 -2.43 5.32 1.34
C LEU A 36 -2.90 6.07 2.60
N TRP A 37 -3.74 5.48 3.45
CA TRP A 37 -4.08 6.07 4.74
C TRP A 37 -2.92 6.04 5.71
N ILE A 38 -2.12 4.95 5.77
CA ILE A 38 -0.88 4.90 6.55
C ILE A 38 0.07 6.01 6.09
N ALA A 39 0.19 6.25 4.79
CA ALA A 39 1.00 7.35 4.25
C ALA A 39 0.46 8.72 4.67
N ALA A 40 -0.85 8.92 4.62
CA ALA A 40 -1.49 10.16 5.05
C ALA A 40 -1.31 10.44 6.55
N GLU A 41 -1.28 9.40 7.38
CA GLU A 41 -0.96 9.49 8.82
C GLU A 41 0.56 9.55 9.10
N GLY A 42 1.41 9.54 8.06
CA GLY A 42 2.86 9.75 8.17
C GLY A 42 3.69 8.49 8.40
N GLY A 43 3.14 7.29 8.26
CA GLY A 43 3.86 6.03 8.48
C GLY A 43 4.76 5.59 7.33
N LEU A 44 4.52 6.08 6.11
CA LEU A 44 5.35 5.81 4.94
C LEU A 44 5.23 6.92 3.89
N ASP A 45 6.19 6.98 2.97
CA ASP A 45 6.16 7.81 1.77
C ASP A 45 6.04 6.89 0.53
N PRO A 46 4.87 6.86 -0.14
CA PRO A 46 4.63 6.01 -1.27
C PRO A 46 5.17 6.64 -2.55
N PHE A 47 5.72 5.81 -3.45
CA PHE A 47 6.19 6.22 -4.77
C PHE A 47 5.68 5.27 -5.85
N TRP A 48 5.54 5.80 -7.06
CA TRP A 48 5.21 5.08 -8.28
C TRP A 48 5.71 5.82 -9.50
N THR A 49 5.76 5.13 -10.65
CA THR A 49 5.96 5.74 -11.96
C THR A 49 4.67 5.72 -12.75
N GLU A 50 4.62 6.44 -13.86
CA GLU A 50 3.48 6.40 -14.78
C GLU A 50 3.22 4.98 -15.29
N ARG A 51 4.27 4.22 -15.60
CA ARG A 51 4.16 2.82 -16.08
C ARG A 51 3.53 1.89 -15.04
N ILE A 52 3.88 2.04 -13.76
CA ILE A 52 3.25 1.29 -12.67
C ILE A 52 1.76 1.62 -12.57
N LEU A 53 1.41 2.91 -12.67
CA LEU A 53 0.00 3.33 -12.66
C LEU A 53 -0.77 2.81 -13.88
N ASP A 54 -0.16 2.82 -15.06
CA ASP A 54 -0.76 2.31 -16.30
C ASP A 54 -0.99 0.79 -16.23
N GLU A 55 -0.07 0.05 -15.62
CA GLU A 55 -0.24 -1.39 -15.40
C GLU A 55 -1.39 -1.66 -14.44
N ALA A 56 -1.45 -0.97 -13.30
CA ALA A 56 -2.56 -1.08 -12.35
C ALA A 56 -3.89 -0.72 -13.01
N ARG A 57 -3.93 0.36 -13.82
CA ARG A 57 -5.09 0.78 -14.60
C ARG A 57 -5.56 -0.32 -15.53
N ARG A 58 -4.64 -0.83 -16.34
CA ARG A 58 -4.96 -1.88 -17.32
C ARG A 58 -5.60 -3.09 -16.66
N ASN A 59 -4.96 -3.62 -15.63
CA ASN A 59 -5.46 -4.79 -14.91
C ASN A 59 -6.83 -4.53 -14.26
N LEU A 60 -7.04 -3.37 -13.61
CA LEU A 60 -8.31 -3.02 -12.96
C LEU A 60 -9.46 -2.87 -13.97
N ILE A 61 -9.19 -2.39 -15.19
CA ILE A 61 -10.21 -2.19 -16.24
C ILE A 61 -10.47 -3.51 -16.97
N GLU A 62 -9.44 -4.25 -17.35
CA GLU A 62 -9.57 -5.55 -18.07
C GLU A 62 -10.34 -6.58 -17.22
N ASP A 63 -10.10 -6.60 -15.91
CA ASP A 63 -10.82 -7.47 -14.97
C ASP A 63 -12.21 -6.94 -14.58
N GLY A 64 -12.61 -5.80 -15.11
CA GLY A 64 -13.92 -5.17 -14.81
C GLY A 64 -14.09 -4.71 -13.37
N VAL A 65 -13.00 -4.52 -12.64
CA VAL A 65 -13.00 -4.05 -11.24
C VAL A 65 -13.37 -2.57 -11.18
N LEU A 66 -12.82 -1.76 -12.09
CA LEU A 66 -13.14 -0.33 -12.24
C LEU A 66 -13.53 0.00 -13.67
N ALA A 67 -14.44 0.97 -13.83
CA ALA A 67 -14.65 1.64 -15.10
C ALA A 67 -13.53 2.68 -15.34
N PRO A 68 -13.23 3.06 -16.60
CA PRO A 68 -12.20 4.06 -16.90
C PRO A 68 -12.34 5.36 -16.10
N GLU A 69 -13.55 5.89 -15.98
CA GLU A 69 -13.82 7.14 -15.27
C GLU A 69 -13.64 7.00 -13.75
N GLN A 70 -13.77 5.78 -13.22
CA GLN A 70 -13.49 5.51 -11.79
C GLN A 70 -11.98 5.48 -11.56
N TRP A 71 -11.21 4.90 -12.49
CA TRP A 71 -9.76 4.97 -12.45
C TRP A 71 -9.25 6.41 -12.51
N ASP A 72 -9.76 7.23 -13.43
CA ASP A 72 -9.32 8.61 -13.59
C ASP A 72 -9.53 9.42 -12.30
N ARG A 73 -10.66 9.21 -11.62
CA ARG A 73 -10.91 9.81 -10.30
C ARG A 73 -9.96 9.30 -9.22
N LEU A 74 -9.70 7.99 -9.19
CA LEU A 74 -8.77 7.39 -8.24
C LEU A 74 -7.34 7.95 -8.44
N ARG A 75 -6.85 7.94 -9.69
CA ARG A 75 -5.54 8.49 -10.04
C ARG A 75 -5.42 9.97 -9.64
N ALA A 76 -6.41 10.78 -9.97
CA ALA A 76 -6.42 12.19 -9.60
C ALA A 76 -6.38 12.39 -8.07
N ALA A 77 -7.13 11.58 -7.31
CA ALA A 77 -7.10 11.63 -5.85
C ALA A 77 -5.72 11.24 -5.29
N MET A 78 -5.08 10.19 -5.83
CA MET A 78 -3.73 9.77 -5.44
C MET A 78 -2.70 10.87 -5.69
N LEU A 79 -2.70 11.46 -6.89
CA LEU A 79 -1.75 12.54 -7.26
C LEU A 79 -1.99 13.82 -6.44
N THR A 80 -3.23 14.10 -6.06
CA THR A 80 -3.56 15.26 -5.21
C THR A 80 -3.09 15.04 -3.77
N ALA A 81 -3.28 13.82 -3.24
CA ALA A 81 -2.89 13.48 -1.87
C ALA A 81 -1.37 13.35 -1.71
N PHE A 82 -0.68 12.90 -2.76
CA PHE A 82 0.76 12.62 -2.75
C PHE A 82 1.45 13.26 -3.96
N PRO A 83 1.60 14.59 -3.99
CA PRO A 83 2.13 15.31 -5.16
C PRO A 83 3.58 14.96 -5.50
N ASP A 84 4.36 14.53 -4.50
CA ASP A 84 5.78 14.17 -4.64
C ASP A 84 6.00 12.67 -4.89
N ALA A 85 4.93 11.88 -5.02
CA ALA A 85 5.03 10.42 -5.16
C ALA A 85 5.39 9.94 -6.58
N MET A 86 5.27 10.82 -7.58
CA MET A 86 5.56 10.47 -8.97
C MET A 86 7.06 10.51 -9.23
N LEU A 87 7.65 9.34 -9.52
CA LEU A 87 9.04 9.22 -9.92
C LEU A 87 9.23 9.51 -11.42
N ASP A 88 10.45 9.88 -11.78
CA ASP A 88 10.83 10.19 -13.16
C ASP A 88 10.85 8.89 -14.02
N GLN A 89 9.84 8.74 -14.88
CA GLN A 89 9.72 7.60 -15.78
C GLN A 89 10.88 7.48 -16.77
N PRO A 90 11.32 8.55 -17.48
CA PRO A 90 12.50 8.50 -18.35
C PRO A 90 13.77 8.02 -17.65
N ALA A 91 14.01 8.43 -16.42
CA ALA A 91 15.18 7.99 -15.65
C ALA A 91 15.09 6.49 -15.31
N ALA A 92 13.90 5.99 -14.97
CA ALA A 92 13.68 4.56 -14.73
C ALA A 92 13.86 3.74 -16.02
N ASP A 93 13.27 4.18 -17.14
CA ASP A 93 13.38 3.50 -18.44
C ASP A 93 14.83 3.38 -18.92
N ALA A 94 15.64 4.41 -18.66
CA ALA A 94 17.05 4.43 -19.08
C ALA A 94 17.88 3.29 -18.48
N ILE A 95 17.55 2.85 -17.26
CA ILE A 95 18.30 1.82 -16.54
C ILE A 95 17.56 0.47 -16.43
N GLU A 96 16.33 0.36 -16.92
CA GLU A 96 15.52 -0.84 -16.78
C GLU A 96 16.22 -2.09 -17.30
N HIS A 97 16.91 -1.99 -18.45
CA HIS A 97 17.62 -3.10 -19.06
C HIS A 97 18.79 -3.63 -18.22
N GLU A 98 19.27 -2.86 -17.26
CA GLU A 98 20.34 -3.25 -16.32
C GLU A 98 19.80 -3.98 -15.08
N MET A 99 18.48 -3.96 -14.86
CA MET A 99 17.90 -4.57 -13.67
C MET A 99 18.02 -6.09 -13.72
N PRO A 100 18.54 -6.72 -12.64
CA PRO A 100 18.86 -8.13 -12.64
C PRO A 100 17.68 -9.07 -12.40
N ASN A 101 16.52 -8.54 -11.97
CA ASN A 101 15.34 -9.30 -11.61
C ASN A 101 14.52 -9.75 -12.83
N ASP A 102 13.38 -10.43 -12.61
CA ASP A 102 12.47 -10.89 -13.66
C ASP A 102 12.11 -9.76 -14.63
N GLU A 103 12.19 -10.04 -15.94
CA GLU A 103 12.02 -9.05 -17.01
C GLU A 103 10.70 -8.26 -16.91
N LYS A 104 9.62 -8.93 -16.48
CA LYS A 104 8.30 -8.30 -16.36
C LYS A 104 8.23 -7.25 -15.26
N ASP A 105 9.07 -7.38 -14.22
CA ASP A 105 9.06 -6.53 -13.04
C ASP A 105 10.29 -5.62 -12.95
N ARG A 106 11.16 -5.61 -14.00
CA ARG A 106 12.35 -4.73 -14.06
C ARG A 106 12.00 -3.27 -13.92
N HIS A 107 10.91 -2.84 -14.52
CA HIS A 107 10.45 -1.44 -14.45
C HIS A 107 10.15 -0.99 -13.01
N VAL A 108 9.70 -1.89 -12.12
CA VAL A 108 9.45 -1.58 -10.72
C VAL A 108 10.77 -1.40 -9.96
N LEU A 109 11.74 -2.30 -10.19
CA LEU A 109 13.07 -2.20 -9.58
C LEU A 109 13.82 -0.98 -10.12
N ALA A 110 13.75 -0.72 -11.43
CA ALA A 110 14.34 0.47 -12.04
C ALA A 110 13.75 1.77 -11.47
N ALA A 111 12.44 1.81 -11.23
CA ALA A 111 11.79 2.94 -10.57
C ALA A 111 12.37 3.20 -9.17
N ALA A 112 12.60 2.14 -8.38
CA ALA A 112 13.19 2.26 -7.05
C ALA A 112 14.63 2.77 -7.12
N VAL A 113 15.46 2.19 -8.00
CA VAL A 113 16.87 2.57 -8.16
C VAL A 113 16.98 4.02 -8.68
N ALA A 114 16.27 4.38 -9.75
CA ALA A 114 16.31 5.73 -10.32
C ALA A 114 15.78 6.79 -9.35
N GLY A 115 14.76 6.44 -8.56
CA GLY A 115 14.16 7.32 -7.54
C GLY A 115 14.93 7.37 -6.22
N ASN A 116 16.04 6.62 -6.10
CA ASN A 116 16.76 6.44 -4.84
C ASN A 116 15.82 6.05 -3.69
N VAL A 117 14.95 5.07 -3.97
CA VAL A 117 13.99 4.48 -3.02
C VAL A 117 14.45 3.07 -2.67
N GLU A 118 14.69 2.83 -1.39
CA GLU A 118 15.35 1.60 -0.93
C GLU A 118 14.41 0.39 -0.83
N LEU A 119 13.09 0.60 -0.94
CA LEU A 119 12.12 -0.44 -0.67
C LEU A 119 11.08 -0.55 -1.79
N VAL A 120 10.84 -1.77 -2.27
CA VAL A 120 9.73 -2.13 -3.16
C VAL A 120 8.69 -2.93 -2.38
N ILE A 121 7.41 -2.58 -2.51
CA ILE A 121 6.30 -3.35 -1.96
C ILE A 121 5.56 -4.02 -3.10
N THR A 122 5.58 -5.36 -3.09
CA THR A 122 4.99 -6.18 -4.15
C THR A 122 4.33 -7.44 -3.61
N SER A 123 3.28 -7.91 -4.27
CA SER A 123 2.69 -9.23 -4.02
C SER A 123 3.45 -10.36 -4.75
N ASN A 124 4.39 -10.01 -5.64
CA ASN A 124 5.13 -10.94 -6.50
C ASN A 124 6.59 -11.12 -6.05
N LEU A 125 6.85 -11.30 -4.75
CA LEU A 125 8.22 -11.42 -4.21
C LEU A 125 9.12 -12.42 -4.93
N ARG A 126 8.55 -13.47 -5.55
CA ARG A 126 9.29 -14.48 -6.33
C ARG A 126 10.07 -13.90 -7.53
N HIS A 127 9.71 -12.70 -8.00
CA HIS A 127 10.35 -11.98 -9.09
C HIS A 127 11.42 -10.98 -8.62
N PHE A 128 11.65 -10.93 -7.30
CA PHE A 128 12.60 -10.05 -6.63
C PHE A 128 13.50 -10.89 -5.72
N GLU A 129 14.37 -11.70 -6.33
CA GLU A 129 15.28 -12.54 -5.57
C GLU A 129 16.29 -11.69 -4.79
N GLN A 130 16.58 -12.11 -3.53
CA GLN A 130 17.49 -11.35 -2.67
C GLN A 130 18.85 -11.12 -3.30
N ALA A 131 19.39 -12.10 -4.01
CA ALA A 131 20.68 -12.00 -4.69
C ALA A 131 20.69 -10.93 -5.81
N ASP A 132 19.53 -10.62 -6.39
CA ASP A 132 19.39 -9.57 -7.39
C ASP A 132 19.21 -8.19 -6.73
N LEU A 133 18.43 -8.13 -5.67
CA LEU A 133 18.21 -6.91 -4.89
C LEU A 133 19.52 -6.40 -4.26
N ASP A 134 20.36 -7.30 -3.75
CA ASP A 134 21.66 -6.96 -3.16
C ASP A 134 22.60 -6.26 -4.15
N LYS A 135 22.47 -6.57 -5.45
CA LYS A 135 23.32 -5.95 -6.51
C LYS A 135 23.01 -4.46 -6.70
N VAL A 136 21.79 -4.05 -6.39
CA VAL A 136 21.30 -2.67 -6.61
C VAL A 136 21.00 -1.94 -5.29
N GLY A 137 21.23 -2.59 -4.14
CA GLY A 137 21.04 -1.98 -2.82
C GLY A 137 19.57 -1.69 -2.46
N THR A 138 18.65 -2.49 -3.01
CA THR A 138 17.20 -2.34 -2.79
C THR A 138 16.68 -3.53 -1.99
N GLN A 139 15.56 -3.36 -1.30
CA GLN A 139 14.84 -4.40 -0.60
C GLN A 139 13.45 -4.60 -1.23
N ALA A 140 12.87 -5.78 -1.11
CA ALA A 140 11.47 -6.02 -1.45
C ALA A 140 10.76 -6.69 -0.29
N LEU A 141 9.57 -6.21 0.04
CA LEU A 141 8.69 -6.79 1.05
C LEU A 141 7.30 -7.07 0.46
N SER A 142 6.67 -8.12 0.98
CA SER A 142 5.24 -8.26 0.77
C SER A 142 4.47 -7.22 1.59
N PRO A 143 3.24 -6.88 1.20
CA PRO A 143 2.38 -6.01 2.00
C PRO A 143 2.20 -6.51 3.44
N ASP A 144 2.07 -7.82 3.63
CA ASP A 144 1.91 -8.43 4.95
C ASP A 144 3.14 -8.21 5.84
N GLN A 145 4.35 -8.35 5.28
CA GLN A 145 5.60 -8.07 6.00
C GLN A 145 5.70 -6.60 6.39
N LEU A 146 5.50 -5.69 5.42
CA LEU A 146 5.53 -4.25 5.68
C LEU A 146 4.54 -3.84 6.79
N LEU A 147 3.29 -4.29 6.70
CA LEU A 147 2.26 -3.95 7.67
C LEU A 147 2.56 -4.49 9.07
N CYS A 148 3.14 -5.71 9.18
CA CYS A 148 3.60 -6.25 10.47
C CYS A 148 4.74 -5.40 11.07
N GLU A 149 5.70 -4.99 10.24
CA GLU A 149 6.81 -4.15 10.70
C GLU A 149 6.34 -2.76 11.15
N LEU A 150 5.43 -2.14 10.38
CA LEU A 150 4.85 -0.84 10.75
C LEU A 150 4.01 -0.92 12.02
N LEU A 151 3.22 -1.99 12.20
CA LEU A 151 2.44 -2.21 13.42
C LEU A 151 3.34 -2.30 14.65
N ALA A 152 4.48 -2.98 14.53
CA ALA A 152 5.42 -3.14 15.65
C ALA A 152 6.13 -1.84 16.05
N VAL A 153 6.33 -0.91 15.08
CA VAL A 153 7.07 0.34 15.31
C VAL A 153 6.14 1.52 15.59
N GLU A 154 5.04 1.61 14.86
CA GLU A 154 4.11 2.75 14.87
C GLU A 154 2.64 2.31 14.97
N PRO A 155 2.24 1.57 16.02
CA PRO A 155 0.88 1.02 16.14
C PRO A 155 -0.20 2.11 16.09
N THR A 156 0.06 3.30 16.62
CA THR A 156 -0.90 4.42 16.59
C THR A 156 -1.22 4.90 15.19
N VAL A 157 -0.23 4.95 14.30
CA VAL A 157 -0.41 5.29 12.87
C VAL A 157 -1.26 4.24 12.18
N ILE A 158 -0.98 2.97 12.43
CA ILE A 158 -1.74 1.85 11.85
C ILE A 158 -3.21 1.89 12.31
N HIS A 159 -3.45 2.09 13.61
CA HIS A 159 -4.80 2.17 14.14
C HIS A 159 -5.57 3.36 13.56
N ALA A 160 -4.96 4.55 13.50
CA ALA A 160 -5.57 5.72 12.87
C ALA A 160 -5.91 5.47 11.40
N ALA A 161 -5.01 4.87 10.63
CA ALA A 161 -5.23 4.54 9.23
C ALA A 161 -6.39 3.53 9.04
N MET A 162 -6.48 2.49 9.88
CA MET A 162 -7.59 1.54 9.84
C MET A 162 -8.93 2.22 10.16
N GLU A 163 -9.00 3.08 11.17
CA GLU A 163 -10.19 3.84 11.51
C GLU A 163 -10.62 4.77 10.37
N ARG A 164 -9.67 5.48 9.75
CA ARG A 164 -9.94 6.32 8.56
C ARG A 164 -10.49 5.49 7.42
N LEU A 165 -9.88 4.35 7.13
CA LEU A 165 -10.32 3.48 6.05
C LEU A 165 -11.76 2.99 6.26
N VAL A 166 -12.13 2.48 7.44
CA VAL A 166 -13.49 1.98 7.68
C VAL A 166 -14.55 3.09 7.61
N MET A 167 -14.19 4.33 7.91
CA MET A 167 -15.10 5.48 7.76
C MET A 167 -15.49 5.75 6.30
N VAL A 168 -14.61 5.44 5.34
CA VAL A 168 -14.87 5.64 3.90
C VAL A 168 -15.40 4.40 3.20
N MET A 169 -15.19 3.22 3.77
CA MET A 169 -15.70 1.94 3.26
C MET A 169 -17.20 1.79 3.61
N ARG A 170 -18.09 2.29 2.72
CA ARG A 170 -19.52 2.41 3.01
C ARG A 170 -20.45 1.51 2.19
N ILE A 171 -19.92 0.64 1.36
CA ILE A 171 -20.73 -0.20 0.46
C ILE A 171 -20.50 -1.68 0.82
N PRO A 172 -21.56 -2.43 1.14
CA PRO A 172 -22.99 -2.07 1.17
C PRO A 172 -23.42 -1.25 2.39
N ARG A 173 -22.61 -1.16 3.43
CA ARG A 173 -22.78 -0.37 4.66
C ARG A 173 -21.40 0.01 5.19
N PRO A 174 -21.29 0.89 6.19
CA PRO A 174 -20.02 1.15 6.87
C PRO A 174 -19.39 -0.14 7.39
N TRP A 175 -18.08 -0.26 7.23
CA TRP A 175 -17.29 -1.37 7.75
C TRP A 175 -16.87 -1.09 9.19
N SER A 176 -16.56 -2.15 9.92
CA SER A 176 -15.87 -2.09 11.22
C SER A 176 -14.42 -2.54 11.06
N VAL A 177 -13.56 -2.22 12.04
CA VAL A 177 -12.17 -2.69 12.06
C VAL A 177 -12.08 -4.23 12.05
N PRO A 178 -12.88 -5.00 12.83
CA PRO A 178 -12.92 -6.45 12.70
C PRO A 178 -13.20 -6.97 11.28
N GLU A 179 -14.10 -6.31 10.54
CA GLU A 179 -14.42 -6.68 9.14
C GLU A 179 -13.30 -6.31 8.17
N LEU A 180 -12.60 -5.20 8.40
CA LEU A 180 -11.40 -4.85 7.66
C LEU A 180 -10.30 -5.90 7.86
N LEU A 181 -10.02 -6.26 9.10
CA LEU A 181 -9.05 -7.31 9.42
C LEU A 181 -9.47 -8.67 8.84
N GLY A 182 -10.76 -9.01 8.91
CA GLY A 182 -11.28 -10.20 8.26
C GLY A 182 -11.04 -10.22 6.75
N ARG A 183 -11.21 -9.09 6.06
CA ARG A 183 -10.91 -8.99 4.62
C ARG A 183 -9.43 -9.18 4.32
N LEU A 184 -8.56 -8.59 5.14
CA LEU A 184 -7.11 -8.75 5.01
C LEU A 184 -6.66 -10.18 5.31
N ALA A 185 -7.31 -10.86 6.24
CA ALA A 185 -7.09 -12.28 6.55
C ALA A 185 -7.66 -13.27 5.52
N GLY A 186 -8.42 -12.79 4.52
CA GLY A 186 -9.06 -13.65 3.51
C GLY A 186 -10.40 -14.23 3.94
N LEU A 187 -11.02 -13.73 5.00
CA LEU A 187 -12.35 -14.16 5.41
C LEU A 187 -13.41 -13.66 4.40
N GLY A 188 -14.36 -14.52 4.09
CA GLY A 188 -15.45 -14.23 3.14
C GLY A 188 -15.10 -14.65 1.72
N HIS A 189 -14.60 -13.77 0.87
CA HIS A 189 -14.26 -14.07 -0.52
C HIS A 189 -12.91 -13.50 -0.92
N GLY A 190 -12.09 -14.32 -1.54
CA GLY A 190 -10.80 -13.98 -2.11
C GLY A 190 -9.62 -14.47 -1.28
N ASP A 191 -8.44 -14.33 -1.86
CA ASP A 191 -7.19 -14.71 -1.22
C ASP A 191 -6.88 -13.81 -0.03
N ALA A 192 -6.15 -14.35 0.94
CA ALA A 192 -5.61 -13.60 2.05
C ALA A 192 -4.60 -12.56 1.53
N ILE A 193 -4.77 -11.30 1.94
CA ILE A 193 -3.95 -10.18 1.49
C ILE A 193 -2.79 -9.93 2.45
N ALA A 194 -3.10 -9.91 3.75
CA ALA A 194 -2.16 -9.64 4.83
C ALA A 194 -2.60 -10.41 6.10
N PRO A 195 -2.54 -11.77 6.11
CA PRO A 195 -3.11 -12.58 7.18
C PRO A 195 -2.33 -12.47 8.50
N ARG A 196 -1.01 -12.34 8.45
CA ARG A 196 -0.17 -12.21 9.65
C ARG A 196 -0.41 -10.85 10.32
N PHE A 197 -0.46 -9.78 9.52
CA PHE A 197 -0.81 -8.46 10.00
C PHE A 197 -2.20 -8.44 10.62
N ALA A 198 -3.20 -9.01 9.94
CA ALA A 198 -4.57 -9.03 10.44
C ALA A 198 -4.67 -9.75 11.80
N ALA A 199 -3.96 -10.87 11.97
CA ALA A 199 -3.90 -11.59 13.25
C ALA A 199 -3.19 -10.78 14.35
N ALA A 200 -2.06 -10.13 14.02
CA ALA A 200 -1.31 -9.32 14.96
C ALA A 200 -2.11 -8.08 15.41
N ALA A 201 -2.73 -7.36 14.49
CA ALA A 201 -3.55 -6.19 14.80
C ALA A 201 -4.81 -6.56 15.60
N ALA A 202 -5.45 -7.69 15.29
CA ALA A 202 -6.59 -8.18 16.06
C ALA A 202 -6.19 -8.52 17.51
N ALA A 203 -5.04 -9.17 17.69
CA ALA A 203 -4.51 -9.50 19.01
C ALA A 203 -4.16 -8.25 19.83
N GLU A 204 -3.53 -7.26 19.21
CA GLU A 204 -3.17 -6.00 19.86
C GLU A 204 -4.40 -5.21 20.30
N LEU A 205 -5.45 -5.19 19.46
CA LEU A 205 -6.70 -4.50 19.78
C LEU A 205 -7.63 -5.30 20.71
N GLY A 206 -7.31 -6.58 21.00
CA GLY A 206 -8.17 -7.46 21.80
C GLY A 206 -9.52 -7.77 21.13
N ILE A 207 -9.55 -7.85 19.80
CA ILE A 207 -10.75 -8.14 19.00
C ILE A 207 -10.55 -9.38 18.13
N GLU A 208 -11.65 -9.92 17.60
CA GLU A 208 -11.63 -10.99 16.60
C GLU A 208 -11.91 -10.42 15.21
N ALA A 209 -11.18 -10.92 14.19
CA ALA A 209 -11.46 -10.59 12.82
C ALA A 209 -12.83 -11.16 12.40
N ALA A 210 -13.65 -10.34 11.71
CA ALA A 210 -14.99 -10.69 11.31
C ALA A 210 -15.13 -10.75 9.78
N THR A 211 -16.04 -11.59 9.29
CA THR A 211 -16.33 -11.66 7.85
C THR A 211 -16.85 -10.30 7.35
N PRO A 212 -16.21 -9.70 6.34
CA PRO A 212 -16.62 -8.41 5.80
C PRO A 212 -17.96 -8.50 5.07
N PRO A 213 -18.70 -7.38 4.96
CA PRO A 213 -19.93 -7.34 4.22
C PRO A 213 -19.68 -7.56 2.72
N GLN A 214 -20.47 -8.43 2.12
CA GLN A 214 -20.37 -8.73 0.69
C GLN A 214 -21.03 -7.62 -0.12
N ARG A 215 -20.33 -7.15 -1.17
CA ARG A 215 -20.98 -6.31 -2.18
C ARG A 215 -22.07 -7.12 -2.90
N PRO A 216 -23.26 -6.54 -3.14
CA PRO A 216 -24.24 -7.21 -3.98
C PRO A 216 -23.59 -7.50 -5.35
N ARG A 217 -23.79 -8.72 -5.85
CA ARG A 217 -23.35 -9.07 -7.21
C ARG A 217 -24.04 -8.15 -8.20
N ARG A 218 -23.29 -7.49 -9.09
CA ARG A 218 -23.89 -6.77 -10.21
C ARG A 218 -24.73 -7.77 -11.01
N ARG A 219 -25.97 -7.44 -11.26
CA ARG A 219 -26.78 -8.22 -12.20
C ARG A 219 -26.17 -8.05 -13.59
N PRO A 220 -26.05 -9.14 -14.38
CA PRO A 220 -25.64 -9.02 -15.78
C PRO A 220 -26.65 -8.11 -16.47
N GLY A 221 -26.22 -6.95 -16.96
CA GLY A 221 -27.06 -6.01 -17.75
C GLY A 221 -27.45 -4.69 -17.08
N GLU A 222 -26.90 -4.33 -15.88
CA GLU A 222 -27.03 -2.98 -15.31
C GLU A 222 -25.74 -2.17 -15.44
#